data_f6d7fc1659511702b42a304acdd1744d
#
_entry.id   f6d7fc1659511702b42a304acdd1744d
#
_cell.length_a   1.000
_cell.length_b   1.000
_cell.length_c   1.000
_cell.angle_alpha   90.00
_cell.angle_beta   90.00
_cell.angle_gamma   90.00
#
_symmetry.space_group_name_H-M   'P 1'
#
loop_
_entity.id
_entity.type
_entity.pdbx_description
1 polymer ?
#
loop_
_entity_poly.entity_id
_entity_poly.type
_entity_poly.pdbx_seq_one_letter_code
_entity_poly.pdbx_strand_id
1 'polypeptide(L)'
;MKTNQSTCINLKPIVVKGDKVVKGQVLCEGYATQKGELALGQNLKVAFMPWKGYNFEDAIVISESVVRDDVFTSIHIDEYSLEVRDTKRGMEELTADIPNVSEEATKDLDENGCIRVGAEIKEGDILIGKITPKGETDPSPEEKLLRAIFGDKAGDVKDASLKAGPSLRGVVIDKKLFSRAVKDRKSKSQDKPLLETIDAEYQKDIVSLKEKLAEKLIKIVGDKKSAGVFNNFKEELIKKGAKFSMKALTSLDYTIVNPLKWTSDDKVNQLISRVIHNYNIKANDILGNYKRRKFHISVGDELPAGIIKLAKVFVAKKRKLKVGDKMAGRHGNKGIV
;
A
#
# COMPACT_ATOMS: atom_id res chain seq x y z
N MET A 1 1.98 -6.15 13.48
CA MET A 1 3.27 -6.66 14.02
C MET A 1 3.88 -7.59 12.97
N LYS A 2 5.16 -7.42 12.63
CA LYS A 2 5.83 -8.23 11.60
C LYS A 2 6.45 -9.48 12.24
N THR A 3 6.25 -10.66 11.63
CA THR A 3 6.87 -11.92 12.07
C THR A 3 8.26 -12.11 11.48
N ASN A 4 9.00 -13.12 11.93
CA ASN A 4 10.32 -13.47 11.39
C ASN A 4 10.28 -13.89 9.91
N GLN A 5 9.16 -14.40 9.44
CA GLN A 5 8.93 -14.75 8.03
C GLN A 5 8.31 -13.63 7.20
N SER A 6 8.37 -12.40 7.67
CA SER A 6 7.83 -11.20 7.01
C SER A 6 6.31 -11.18 6.80
N THR A 7 5.57 -12.04 7.49
CA THR A 7 4.11 -12.00 7.55
C THR A 7 3.64 -10.99 8.60
N CYS A 8 2.41 -10.52 8.50
CA CYS A 8 1.85 -9.55 9.42
C CYS A 8 0.87 -10.24 10.38
N ILE A 9 1.08 -10.05 11.68
CA ILE A 9 0.10 -10.42 12.69
C ILE A 9 -0.78 -9.20 12.96
N ASN A 10 -2.08 -9.35 12.71
CA ASN A 10 -3.09 -8.35 13.04
C ASN A 10 -3.87 -8.80 14.27
N LEU A 11 -3.67 -8.11 15.39
CA LEU A 11 -4.34 -8.41 16.65
C LEU A 11 -5.54 -7.48 16.81
N LYS A 12 -6.70 -8.06 17.14
CA LYS A 12 -7.91 -7.33 17.44
C LYS A 12 -8.00 -7.11 18.95
N PRO A 13 -8.01 -5.87 19.46
CA PRO A 13 -8.22 -5.61 20.88
C PRO A 13 -9.68 -5.96 21.25
N ILE A 14 -9.84 -6.60 22.40
CA ILE A 14 -11.17 -7.00 22.96
C ILE A 14 -11.63 -5.98 23.98
N VAL A 15 -10.70 -5.23 24.56
CA VAL A 15 -10.97 -4.24 25.60
C VAL A 15 -10.97 -2.82 25.05
N VAL A 16 -11.72 -1.94 25.68
CA VAL A 16 -11.84 -0.52 25.34
C VAL A 16 -11.19 0.34 26.44
N LYS A 17 -10.79 1.56 26.10
CA LYS A 17 -10.22 2.50 27.07
C LYS A 17 -11.22 2.82 28.18
N GLY A 18 -10.84 2.52 29.42
CA GLY A 18 -11.67 2.70 30.61
C GLY A 18 -12.19 1.41 31.24
N ASP A 19 -12.05 0.27 30.55
CA ASP A 19 -12.43 -1.03 31.08
C ASP A 19 -11.54 -1.44 32.27
N LYS A 20 -12.14 -2.03 33.29
CA LYS A 20 -11.43 -2.65 34.40
C LYS A 20 -10.97 -4.03 33.98
N VAL A 21 -9.67 -4.28 34.00
CA VAL A 21 -9.07 -5.56 33.63
C VAL A 21 -8.56 -6.29 34.87
N VAL A 22 -8.62 -7.62 34.85
CA VAL A 22 -8.14 -8.49 35.91
C VAL A 22 -6.91 -9.28 35.44
N LYS A 23 -6.12 -9.77 36.39
CA LYS A 23 -4.94 -10.57 36.09
C LYS A 23 -5.32 -11.84 35.33
N GLY A 24 -4.67 -12.08 34.18
CA GLY A 24 -4.94 -13.26 33.31
C GLY A 24 -6.04 -13.03 32.29
N GLN A 25 -6.68 -11.86 32.26
CA GLN A 25 -7.68 -11.55 31.23
C GLN A 25 -7.01 -11.36 29.86
N VAL A 26 -7.64 -11.92 28.81
CA VAL A 26 -7.21 -11.73 27.42
C VAL A 26 -7.55 -10.31 26.98
N LEU A 27 -6.54 -9.56 26.52
CA LEU A 27 -6.69 -8.16 26.09
C LEU A 27 -6.85 -8.02 24.57
N CYS A 28 -6.29 -8.96 23.80
CA CYS A 28 -6.39 -8.96 22.35
C CYS A 28 -6.39 -10.40 21.82
N GLU A 29 -6.98 -10.59 20.65
CA GLU A 29 -7.01 -11.87 19.93
C GLU A 29 -6.44 -11.72 18.54
N GLY A 30 -5.76 -12.78 18.07
CA GLY A 30 -5.27 -12.90 16.71
C GLY A 30 -6.24 -13.66 15.80
N TYR A 31 -5.88 -13.80 14.55
CA TYR A 31 -6.69 -14.52 13.56
C TYR A 31 -6.79 -16.04 13.80
N ALA A 32 -5.89 -16.61 14.60
CA ALA A 32 -5.86 -18.04 14.94
C ALA A 32 -6.25 -18.33 16.39
N THR A 33 -6.84 -17.36 17.10
CA THR A 33 -7.25 -17.48 18.49
C THR A 33 -8.68 -17.02 18.68
N GLN A 34 -9.44 -17.69 19.54
CA GLN A 34 -10.81 -17.31 19.93
C GLN A 34 -11.00 -17.62 21.41
N LYS A 35 -11.45 -16.63 22.17
CA LYS A 35 -11.66 -16.72 23.62
C LYS A 35 -10.44 -17.23 24.40
N GLY A 36 -9.25 -16.86 23.94
CA GLY A 36 -7.98 -17.30 24.55
C GLY A 36 -7.50 -18.70 24.15
N GLU A 37 -8.24 -19.41 23.31
CA GLU A 37 -7.90 -20.75 22.83
C GLU A 37 -7.43 -20.73 21.38
N LEU A 38 -6.63 -21.73 21.00
CA LEU A 38 -6.17 -21.91 19.63
C LEU A 38 -7.33 -22.33 18.72
N ALA A 39 -7.58 -21.55 17.65
CA ALA A 39 -8.69 -21.74 16.71
C ALA A 39 -8.14 -21.74 15.27
N LEU A 40 -7.45 -22.81 14.89
CA LEU A 40 -6.84 -22.96 13.55
C LEU A 40 -7.82 -23.42 12.46
N GLY A 41 -9.00 -23.84 12.81
CA GLY A 41 -9.99 -24.35 11.89
C GLY A 41 -11.41 -24.26 12.45
N GLN A 42 -12.32 -25.03 11.88
CA GLN A 42 -13.71 -25.11 12.26
C GLN A 42 -14.04 -26.48 12.84
N ASN A 43 -14.86 -26.52 13.90
CA ASN A 43 -15.40 -27.76 14.41
C ASN A 43 -16.57 -28.21 13.54
N LEU A 44 -16.50 -29.43 13.02
CA LEU A 44 -17.56 -30.06 12.26
C LEU A 44 -18.21 -31.18 13.06
N LYS A 45 -19.49 -31.43 12.78
CA LYS A 45 -20.17 -32.62 13.28
C LYS A 45 -19.73 -33.81 12.41
N VAL A 46 -19.15 -34.84 13.00
CA VAL A 46 -18.60 -36.01 12.30
C VAL A 46 -19.37 -37.26 12.72
N ALA A 47 -19.73 -38.10 11.75
CA ALA A 47 -20.22 -39.45 11.96
C ALA A 47 -19.13 -40.46 11.64
N PHE A 48 -18.80 -41.34 12.60
CA PHE A 48 -17.87 -42.44 12.39
C PHE A 48 -18.65 -43.71 12.00
N MET A 49 -18.78 -43.92 10.71
CA MET A 49 -19.52 -45.08 10.17
C MET A 49 -19.06 -45.40 8.74
N PRO A 50 -19.15 -46.65 8.29
CA PRO A 50 -18.96 -46.96 6.88
C PRO A 50 -20.07 -46.29 6.05
N TRP A 51 -19.67 -45.66 4.93
CA TRP A 51 -20.61 -44.98 4.04
C TRP A 51 -20.47 -45.47 2.59
N LYS A 52 -21.17 -46.51 2.22
CA LYS A 52 -21.19 -47.09 0.86
C LYS A 52 -19.80 -47.34 0.24
N GLY A 53 -18.77 -47.53 1.04
CA GLY A 53 -17.39 -47.70 0.61
C GLY A 53 -16.64 -46.44 0.23
N TYR A 54 -17.28 -45.26 0.19
CA TYR A 54 -16.64 -43.99 -0.22
C TYR A 54 -15.66 -43.42 0.83
N ASN A 55 -15.73 -43.88 2.06
CA ASN A 55 -14.83 -43.52 3.14
C ASN A 55 -13.92 -44.66 3.58
N PHE A 56 -13.57 -45.55 2.60
CA PHE A 56 -12.64 -46.65 2.85
C PHE A 56 -11.23 -46.13 3.24
N GLU A 57 -10.59 -46.77 4.22
CA GLU A 57 -9.31 -46.35 4.80
C GLU A 57 -9.33 -44.90 5.31
N ASP A 58 -8.49 -44.05 4.75
CA ASP A 58 -8.32 -42.65 5.12
C ASP A 58 -9.24 -41.67 4.35
N ALA A 59 -10.18 -42.20 3.56
CA ALA A 59 -11.09 -41.37 2.78
C ALA A 59 -12.15 -40.69 3.66
N ILE A 60 -12.42 -39.42 3.40
CA ILE A 60 -13.39 -38.60 4.12
C ILE A 60 -14.48 -38.17 3.17
N VAL A 61 -15.75 -38.46 3.50
CA VAL A 61 -16.91 -37.94 2.79
C VAL A 61 -17.37 -36.67 3.48
N ILE A 62 -17.49 -35.59 2.70
CA ILE A 62 -17.83 -34.26 3.21
C ILE A 62 -19.17 -33.82 2.63
N SER A 63 -19.99 -33.16 3.46
CA SER A 63 -21.20 -32.51 3.03
C SER A 63 -20.90 -31.33 2.10
N GLU A 64 -21.66 -31.19 1.01
CA GLU A 64 -21.56 -30.06 0.09
C GLU A 64 -21.73 -28.70 0.79
N SER A 65 -22.51 -28.65 1.86
CA SER A 65 -22.71 -27.43 2.66
C SER A 65 -21.38 -26.83 3.16
N VAL A 66 -20.38 -27.66 3.51
CA VAL A 66 -19.06 -27.23 3.96
C VAL A 66 -18.33 -26.44 2.87
N VAL A 67 -18.48 -26.87 1.60
CA VAL A 67 -17.86 -26.20 0.45
C VAL A 67 -18.66 -24.97 0.03
N ARG A 68 -19.99 -25.05 0.06
CA ARG A 68 -20.89 -23.96 -0.30
C ARG A 68 -20.74 -22.79 0.67
N ASP A 69 -20.68 -23.08 1.96
CA ASP A 69 -20.63 -22.07 3.02
C ASP A 69 -19.18 -21.60 3.30
N ASP A 70 -18.23 -21.96 2.44
CA ASP A 70 -16.80 -21.55 2.49
C ASP A 70 -16.10 -21.87 3.83
N VAL A 71 -16.48 -22.95 4.51
CA VAL A 71 -15.99 -23.29 5.87
C VAL A 71 -14.48 -23.53 5.88
N PHE A 72 -13.94 -24.23 4.89
CA PHE A 72 -12.50 -24.49 4.74
C PHE A 72 -11.92 -23.84 3.48
N THR A 73 -12.44 -22.70 3.11
CA THR A 73 -11.92 -21.92 2.00
C THR A 73 -10.77 -21.07 2.46
N SER A 74 -9.68 -21.06 1.70
CA SER A 74 -8.50 -20.26 1.97
C SER A 74 -8.26 -19.25 0.85
N ILE A 75 -7.72 -18.09 1.23
CA ILE A 75 -7.27 -17.05 0.29
C ILE A 75 -5.76 -17.04 0.33
N HIS A 76 -5.16 -17.22 -0.84
CA HIS A 76 -3.72 -17.17 -1.03
C HIS A 76 -3.36 -15.93 -1.85
N ILE A 77 -2.36 -15.19 -1.41
CA ILE A 77 -1.86 -14.01 -2.11
C ILE A 77 -0.43 -14.33 -2.55
N ASP A 78 -0.24 -14.43 -3.86
CA ASP A 78 1.07 -14.65 -4.47
C ASP A 78 1.64 -13.32 -4.98
N GLU A 79 2.92 -13.09 -4.74
CA GLU A 79 3.66 -11.95 -5.27
C GLU A 79 4.45 -12.35 -6.50
N TYR A 80 4.24 -11.65 -7.60
CA TYR A 80 5.00 -11.79 -8.84
C TYR A 80 5.81 -10.52 -9.06
N SER A 81 7.12 -10.65 -9.21
CA SER A 81 8.01 -9.51 -9.38
C SER A 81 8.87 -9.67 -10.64
N LEU A 82 9.09 -8.57 -11.32
CA LEU A 82 9.97 -8.50 -12.50
C LEU A 82 10.86 -7.26 -12.40
N GLU A 83 12.15 -7.48 -12.56
CA GLU A 83 13.18 -6.44 -12.53
C GLU A 83 13.52 -5.96 -13.92
N VAL A 84 13.79 -4.68 -14.04
CA VAL A 84 14.32 -4.03 -15.25
C VAL A 84 15.74 -3.58 -14.99
N ARG A 85 16.65 -4.02 -15.81
CA ARG A 85 18.08 -3.78 -15.65
C ARG A 85 18.64 -3.02 -16.85
N ASP A 86 19.73 -2.30 -16.62
CA ASP A 86 20.58 -1.80 -17.70
C ASP A 86 21.54 -2.91 -18.13
N THR A 87 21.46 -3.31 -19.39
CA THR A 87 22.30 -4.37 -19.93
C THR A 87 23.32 -3.80 -20.90
N LYS A 88 24.43 -4.52 -21.16
CA LYS A 88 25.42 -4.14 -22.15
C LYS A 88 24.88 -3.96 -23.58
N ARG A 89 23.68 -4.51 -23.86
CA ARG A 89 22.98 -4.46 -25.14
C ARG A 89 21.95 -3.34 -25.23
N GLY A 90 21.76 -2.58 -24.16
CA GLY A 90 20.76 -1.54 -24.01
C GLY A 90 19.89 -1.74 -22.77
N MET A 91 19.08 -0.76 -22.46
CA MET A 91 18.19 -0.75 -21.32
C MET A 91 16.95 -1.60 -21.61
N GLU A 92 16.59 -2.49 -20.69
CA GLU A 92 15.30 -3.17 -20.72
C GLU A 92 14.16 -2.16 -20.49
N GLU A 93 12.97 -2.44 -21.02
CA GLU A 93 11.81 -1.56 -20.89
C GLU A 93 10.57 -2.34 -20.49
N LEU A 94 9.76 -1.75 -19.58
CA LEU A 94 8.41 -2.22 -19.28
C LEU A 94 7.45 -1.55 -20.27
N THR A 95 6.68 -2.36 -20.99
CA THR A 95 5.73 -1.86 -22.00
C THR A 95 4.60 -2.86 -22.22
N ALA A 96 3.46 -2.34 -22.65
CA ALA A 96 2.36 -3.16 -23.16
C ALA A 96 2.55 -3.54 -24.65
N ASP A 97 3.42 -2.82 -25.36
CA ASP A 97 3.76 -3.06 -26.77
C ASP A 97 4.82 -4.16 -26.88
N ILE A 98 4.39 -5.42 -26.89
CA ILE A 98 5.24 -6.60 -26.89
C ILE A 98 5.17 -7.24 -28.29
N PRO A 99 6.30 -7.48 -28.96
CA PRO A 99 6.31 -8.08 -30.29
C PRO A 99 5.80 -9.52 -30.25
N ASN A 100 5.07 -9.93 -31.30
CA ASN A 100 4.52 -11.29 -31.49
C ASN A 100 3.52 -11.73 -30.41
N VAL A 101 2.81 -10.81 -29.80
CA VAL A 101 1.75 -11.08 -28.83
C VAL A 101 0.43 -10.51 -29.36
N SER A 102 -0.66 -11.25 -29.19
CA SER A 102 -2.00 -10.80 -29.60
C SER A 102 -2.50 -9.64 -28.71
N GLU A 103 -3.27 -8.73 -29.28
CA GLU A 103 -3.92 -7.63 -28.55
C GLU A 103 -4.82 -8.12 -27.40
N GLU A 104 -5.39 -9.32 -27.52
CA GLU A 104 -6.19 -9.93 -26.44
C GLU A 104 -5.35 -10.23 -25.19
N ALA A 105 -4.09 -10.66 -25.34
CA ALA A 105 -3.21 -10.97 -24.23
C ALA A 105 -2.64 -9.71 -23.55
N THR A 106 -2.66 -8.57 -24.21
CA THR A 106 -2.15 -7.29 -23.71
C THR A 106 -3.25 -6.32 -23.27
N LYS A 107 -4.53 -6.65 -23.52
CA LYS A 107 -5.69 -5.77 -23.25
C LYS A 107 -5.79 -5.26 -21.79
N ASP A 108 -5.34 -6.06 -20.84
CA ASP A 108 -5.39 -5.76 -19.42
C ASP A 108 -4.10 -5.13 -18.89
N LEU A 109 -3.13 -4.84 -19.76
CA LEU A 109 -1.91 -4.12 -19.40
C LEU A 109 -2.12 -2.61 -19.43
N ASP A 110 -1.46 -1.91 -18.50
CA ASP A 110 -1.39 -0.45 -18.50
C ASP A 110 -0.24 0.06 -19.37
N GLU A 111 -0.08 1.39 -19.45
CA GLU A 111 1.01 2.05 -20.18
C GLU A 111 2.41 1.64 -19.69
N ASN A 112 2.52 1.19 -18.45
CA ASN A 112 3.76 0.70 -17.84
C ASN A 112 3.94 -0.81 -18.00
N GLY A 113 3.14 -1.46 -18.84
CA GLY A 113 3.21 -2.91 -19.04
C GLY A 113 2.76 -3.76 -17.86
N CYS A 114 2.14 -3.18 -16.82
CA CYS A 114 1.65 -3.93 -15.66
C CYS A 114 0.16 -4.21 -15.81
N ILE A 115 -0.26 -5.43 -15.45
CA ILE A 115 -1.67 -5.80 -15.46
C ILE A 115 -2.50 -4.91 -14.52
N ARG A 116 -3.71 -4.53 -14.92
CA ARG A 116 -4.61 -3.68 -14.11
C ARG A 116 -5.13 -4.39 -12.87
N VAL A 117 -5.38 -3.65 -11.81
CA VAL A 117 -6.05 -4.16 -10.61
C VAL A 117 -7.48 -4.55 -10.94
N GLY A 118 -7.91 -5.71 -10.43
CA GLY A 118 -9.24 -6.30 -10.70
C GLY A 118 -9.30 -7.17 -11.95
N ALA A 119 -8.21 -7.34 -12.70
CA ALA A 119 -8.17 -8.27 -13.83
C ALA A 119 -8.20 -9.72 -13.34
N GLU A 120 -8.98 -10.55 -13.99
CA GLU A 120 -8.96 -12.00 -13.82
C GLU A 120 -7.83 -12.60 -14.67
N ILE A 121 -6.98 -13.40 -14.03
CA ILE A 121 -5.82 -14.02 -14.65
C ILE A 121 -6.14 -15.43 -15.08
N LYS A 122 -5.77 -15.76 -16.30
CA LYS A 122 -5.78 -17.10 -16.88
C LYS A 122 -4.37 -17.54 -17.25
N GLU A 123 -4.22 -18.83 -17.50
CA GLU A 123 -2.97 -19.38 -18.01
C GLU A 123 -2.54 -18.69 -19.32
N GLY A 124 -1.27 -18.26 -19.37
CA GLY A 124 -0.68 -17.59 -20.52
C GLY A 124 -0.86 -16.08 -20.55
N ASP A 125 -1.70 -15.48 -19.70
CA ASP A 125 -1.85 -14.03 -19.61
C ASP A 125 -0.55 -13.36 -19.16
N ILE A 126 -0.30 -12.16 -19.66
CA ILE A 126 0.89 -11.40 -19.30
C ILE A 126 0.60 -10.61 -18.02
N LEU A 127 1.38 -10.85 -16.97
CA LEU A 127 1.31 -10.13 -15.72
C LEU A 127 2.10 -8.82 -15.76
N ILE A 128 3.31 -8.90 -16.32
CA ILE A 128 4.22 -7.76 -16.46
C ILE A 128 4.90 -7.88 -17.83
N GLY A 129 4.62 -6.94 -18.71
CA GLY A 129 5.23 -6.86 -20.04
C GLY A 129 6.63 -6.26 -19.98
N LYS A 130 7.62 -6.96 -20.49
CA LYS A 130 9.01 -6.51 -20.58
C LYS A 130 9.61 -6.90 -21.91
N ILE A 131 10.36 -5.97 -22.50
CA ILE A 131 11.17 -6.20 -23.67
C ILE A 131 12.65 -6.01 -23.34
N THR A 132 13.49 -6.84 -23.95
CA THR A 132 14.95 -6.78 -23.80
C THR A 132 15.56 -6.56 -25.18
N PRO A 133 16.48 -5.58 -25.38
CA PRO A 133 17.15 -5.35 -26.64
C PRO A 133 17.95 -6.57 -27.05
N LYS A 134 17.85 -6.97 -28.35
CA LYS A 134 18.79 -7.88 -29.00
C LYS A 134 20.05 -7.08 -29.32
N GLY A 135 21.24 -7.66 -29.15
CA GLY A 135 22.48 -7.00 -29.56
C GLY A 135 22.50 -6.73 -31.07
N GLU A 136 23.32 -5.78 -31.48
CA GLU A 136 23.58 -5.50 -32.89
C GLU A 136 24.20 -6.74 -33.54
N THR A 137 23.38 -7.49 -34.25
CA THR A 137 23.78 -8.54 -35.20
C THR A 137 23.13 -8.19 -36.52
N ASP A 138 23.81 -8.47 -37.61
CA ASP A 138 23.23 -8.29 -38.96
C ASP A 138 21.91 -9.08 -39.02
N PRO A 139 20.79 -8.42 -39.32
CA PRO A 139 19.47 -9.05 -39.29
C PRO A 139 19.39 -10.15 -40.36
N SER A 140 18.93 -11.34 -39.95
CA SER A 140 18.68 -12.43 -40.89
C SER A 140 17.57 -12.03 -41.90
N PRO A 141 17.49 -12.71 -43.05
CA PRO A 141 16.42 -12.43 -44.04
C PRO A 141 15.02 -12.53 -43.45
N GLU A 142 14.81 -13.43 -42.50
CA GLU A 142 13.53 -13.61 -41.76
C GLU A 142 13.26 -12.43 -40.83
N GLU A 143 14.28 -11.91 -40.12
CA GLU A 143 14.15 -10.72 -39.29
C GLU A 143 13.87 -9.46 -40.12
N LYS A 144 14.46 -9.33 -41.33
CA LYS A 144 14.13 -8.24 -42.26
C LYS A 144 12.66 -8.30 -42.69
N LEU A 145 12.12 -9.51 -42.92
CA LEU A 145 10.74 -9.71 -43.26
C LEU A 145 9.81 -9.36 -42.06
N LEU A 146 10.16 -9.77 -40.87
CA LEU A 146 9.41 -9.43 -39.61
C LEU A 146 9.42 -7.92 -39.38
N ARG A 147 10.51 -7.22 -39.61
CA ARG A 147 10.58 -5.75 -39.53
C ARG A 147 9.65 -5.08 -40.53
N ALA A 148 9.57 -5.62 -41.76
CA ALA A 148 8.70 -5.07 -42.81
C ALA A 148 7.21 -5.27 -42.52
N ILE A 149 6.84 -6.35 -41.83
CA ILE A 149 5.43 -6.68 -41.52
C ILE A 149 4.98 -6.05 -40.19
N PHE A 150 5.79 -6.11 -39.13
CA PHE A 150 5.44 -5.72 -37.75
C PHE A 150 6.15 -4.46 -37.24
N GLY A 151 6.90 -3.76 -38.11
CA GLY A 151 7.66 -2.53 -37.79
C GLY A 151 9.05 -2.80 -37.19
N ASP A 152 9.86 -1.75 -37.10
CA ASP A 152 11.26 -1.82 -36.70
C ASP A 152 11.52 -2.44 -35.34
N LYS A 153 10.61 -2.25 -34.39
CA LYS A 153 10.72 -2.80 -33.04
C LYS A 153 10.68 -4.34 -33.01
N ALA A 154 9.99 -4.99 -33.91
CA ALA A 154 9.82 -6.46 -33.90
C ALA A 154 11.15 -7.23 -34.14
N GLY A 155 12.11 -6.61 -34.79
CA GLY A 155 13.44 -7.22 -35.06
C GLY A 155 14.47 -6.97 -33.94
N ASP A 156 14.34 -5.87 -33.21
CA ASP A 156 15.41 -5.37 -32.33
C ASP A 156 15.26 -5.77 -30.87
N VAL A 157 14.08 -6.26 -30.47
CA VAL A 157 13.79 -6.62 -29.08
C VAL A 157 13.29 -8.06 -28.96
N LYS A 158 13.49 -8.62 -27.77
CA LYS A 158 13.00 -9.95 -27.38
C LYS A 158 11.98 -9.81 -26.26
N ASP A 159 10.88 -10.57 -26.35
CA ASP A 159 9.91 -10.70 -25.25
C ASP A 159 10.56 -11.37 -24.03
N ALA A 160 10.55 -10.66 -22.92
CA ALA A 160 11.03 -11.12 -21.61
C ALA A 160 9.95 -10.91 -20.53
N SER A 161 8.68 -10.91 -20.95
CA SER A 161 7.52 -10.67 -20.10
C SER A 161 7.30 -11.81 -19.11
N LEU A 162 6.76 -11.47 -17.94
CA LEU A 162 6.32 -12.43 -16.95
C LEU A 162 4.89 -12.88 -17.28
N LYS A 163 4.73 -14.14 -17.64
CA LYS A 163 3.45 -14.75 -18.00
C LYS A 163 2.91 -15.61 -16.87
N ALA A 164 1.59 -15.70 -16.80
CA ALA A 164 0.90 -16.57 -15.87
C ALA A 164 1.16 -18.05 -16.18
N GLY A 165 1.63 -18.79 -15.19
CA GLY A 165 1.84 -20.24 -15.31
C GLY A 165 0.51 -21.02 -15.35
N PRO A 166 0.56 -22.34 -15.69
CA PRO A 166 -0.63 -23.15 -15.90
C PRO A 166 -1.53 -23.31 -14.67
N SER A 167 -1.00 -23.17 -13.48
CA SER A 167 -1.76 -23.26 -12.23
C SER A 167 -2.23 -21.91 -11.68
N LEU A 168 -1.90 -20.80 -12.35
CA LEU A 168 -2.24 -19.48 -11.89
C LEU A 168 -3.63 -19.07 -12.41
N ARG A 169 -4.59 -19.07 -11.48
CA ARG A 169 -5.92 -18.49 -11.68
C ARG A 169 -6.25 -17.65 -10.48
N GLY A 170 -6.63 -16.41 -10.69
CA GLY A 170 -6.92 -15.49 -9.58
C GLY A 170 -7.26 -14.11 -10.09
N VAL A 171 -7.32 -13.17 -9.15
CA VAL A 171 -7.62 -11.77 -9.42
C VAL A 171 -6.48 -10.90 -8.93
N VAL A 172 -6.09 -9.93 -9.72
CA VAL A 172 -5.07 -8.94 -9.32
C VAL A 172 -5.67 -8.02 -8.26
N ILE A 173 -5.07 -7.99 -7.07
CA ILE A 173 -5.54 -7.16 -5.95
C ILE A 173 -4.75 -5.87 -5.80
N ASP A 174 -3.47 -5.88 -6.16
CA ASP A 174 -2.59 -4.71 -6.05
C ASP A 174 -1.43 -4.81 -7.04
N LYS A 175 -0.87 -3.68 -7.41
CA LYS A 175 0.37 -3.57 -8.19
C LYS A 175 1.24 -2.45 -7.65
N LYS A 176 2.54 -2.63 -7.68
CA LYS A 176 3.51 -1.63 -7.27
C LYS A 176 4.61 -1.52 -8.31
N LEU A 177 4.89 -0.31 -8.71
CA LEU A 177 6.01 0.00 -9.59
C LEU A 177 7.00 0.87 -8.83
N PHE A 178 8.20 0.36 -8.63
CA PHE A 178 9.32 1.08 -8.06
C PHE A 178 10.25 1.51 -9.17
N SER A 179 10.68 2.76 -9.15
CA SER A 179 11.55 3.32 -10.18
C SER A 179 12.66 4.15 -9.55
N ARG A 180 13.90 3.91 -9.97
CA ARG A 180 15.01 4.78 -9.65
C ARG A 180 14.89 6.05 -10.50
N ALA A 181 15.03 7.23 -9.89
CA ALA A 181 15.03 8.47 -10.66
C ALA A 181 16.24 8.51 -11.62
N VAL A 182 15.94 8.49 -12.91
CA VAL A 182 16.97 8.72 -13.96
C VAL A 182 17.12 10.22 -14.11
N LYS A 183 18.33 10.75 -13.87
CA LYS A 183 18.62 12.20 -13.87
C LYS A 183 18.85 12.78 -15.27
N ASP A 184 18.10 12.36 -16.25
CA ASP A 184 18.18 12.91 -17.61
C ASP A 184 17.53 14.29 -17.73
N ARG A 185 17.96 15.08 -18.72
CA ARG A 185 17.39 16.43 -18.96
C ARG A 185 15.87 16.38 -19.24
N LYS A 186 15.40 15.34 -19.92
CA LYS A 186 13.96 15.16 -20.23
C LYS A 186 13.14 14.84 -18.99
N SER A 187 13.63 13.96 -18.09
CA SER A 187 12.91 13.65 -16.84
C SER A 187 12.85 14.87 -15.91
N LYS A 188 13.93 15.64 -15.80
CA LYS A 188 13.93 16.89 -15.01
C LYS A 188 12.90 17.91 -15.49
N SER A 189 12.63 17.98 -16.79
CA SER A 189 11.59 18.89 -17.33
C SER A 189 10.17 18.41 -17.03
N GLN A 190 9.97 17.09 -16.91
CA GLN A 190 8.70 16.48 -16.54
C GLN A 190 8.45 16.52 -15.01
N ASP A 191 9.51 16.38 -14.21
CA ASP A 191 9.42 16.43 -12.76
C ASP A 191 9.10 17.84 -12.22
N LYS A 192 9.53 18.90 -12.93
CA LYS A 192 9.35 20.27 -12.51
C LYS A 192 7.88 20.67 -12.28
N PRO A 193 6.92 20.45 -13.21
CA PRO A 193 5.52 20.76 -12.96
C PRO A 193 4.91 19.90 -11.83
N LEU A 194 5.36 18.65 -11.66
CA LEU A 194 4.91 17.80 -10.56
C LEU A 194 5.39 18.32 -9.21
N LEU A 195 6.61 18.81 -9.12
CA LEU A 195 7.13 19.44 -7.90
C LEU A 195 6.39 20.73 -7.57
N GLU A 196 6.09 21.56 -8.58
CA GLU A 196 5.30 22.79 -8.42
C GLU A 196 3.88 22.51 -7.93
N THR A 197 3.22 21.45 -8.42
CA THR A 197 1.89 21.06 -7.93
C THR A 197 1.93 20.59 -6.48
N ILE A 198 2.94 19.82 -6.09
CA ILE A 198 3.12 19.36 -4.71
C ILE A 198 3.42 20.55 -3.78
N ASP A 199 4.22 21.50 -4.22
CA ASP A 199 4.51 22.72 -3.47
C ASP A 199 3.23 23.56 -3.28
N ALA A 200 2.38 23.68 -4.31
CA ALA A 200 1.10 24.39 -4.25
C ALA A 200 0.09 23.70 -3.32
N GLU A 201 -0.04 22.37 -3.39
CA GLU A 201 -0.88 21.59 -2.48
C GLU A 201 -0.45 21.76 -1.02
N TYR A 202 0.86 21.65 -0.75
CA TYR A 202 1.40 21.85 0.60
C TYR A 202 1.05 23.24 1.15
N GLN A 203 1.24 24.30 0.37
CA GLN A 203 0.89 25.66 0.77
C GLN A 203 -0.61 25.78 1.07
N LYS A 204 -1.46 25.22 0.23
CA LYS A 204 -2.91 25.22 0.42
C LYS A 204 -3.32 24.50 1.72
N ASP A 205 -2.75 23.34 1.98
CA ASP A 205 -3.05 22.54 3.17
C ASP A 205 -2.62 23.25 4.46
N ILE A 206 -1.43 23.85 4.48
CA ILE A 206 -0.93 24.61 5.64
C ILE A 206 -1.78 25.85 5.89
N VAL A 207 -2.17 26.61 4.85
CA VAL A 207 -3.03 27.78 4.99
C VAL A 207 -4.39 27.38 5.54
N SER A 208 -5.02 26.35 4.97
CA SER A 208 -6.31 25.82 5.46
C SER A 208 -6.23 25.33 6.92
N LEU A 209 -5.13 24.69 7.29
CA LEU A 209 -4.92 24.24 8.68
C LEU A 209 -4.75 25.43 9.64
N LYS A 210 -4.04 26.47 9.23
CA LYS A 210 -3.87 27.73 10.01
C LYS A 210 -5.23 28.47 10.19
N GLU A 211 -6.03 28.57 9.15
CA GLU A 211 -7.35 29.19 9.21
C GLU A 211 -8.25 28.47 10.21
N LYS A 212 -8.34 27.12 10.11
CA LYS A 212 -9.09 26.29 11.05
C LYS A 212 -8.59 26.41 12.50
N LEU A 213 -7.30 26.58 12.70
CA LEU A 213 -6.72 26.85 14.02
C LEU A 213 -7.16 28.22 14.54
N ALA A 214 -7.03 29.27 13.72
CA ALA A 214 -7.41 30.64 14.10
C ALA A 214 -8.89 30.74 14.45
N GLU A 215 -9.79 30.11 13.68
CA GLU A 215 -11.21 30.00 14.00
C GLU A 215 -11.47 29.34 15.37
N LYS A 216 -10.78 28.22 15.65
CA LYS A 216 -10.90 27.53 16.94
C LYS A 216 -10.38 28.36 18.10
N LEU A 217 -9.25 29.03 17.88
CA LEU A 217 -8.68 29.92 18.92
C LEU A 217 -9.59 31.09 19.22
N ILE A 218 -10.20 31.73 18.22
CA ILE A 218 -11.18 32.81 18.43
C ILE A 218 -12.38 32.29 19.26
N LYS A 219 -12.92 31.14 18.95
CA LYS A 219 -14.03 30.55 19.71
C LYS A 219 -13.64 30.26 21.18
N ILE A 220 -12.39 29.85 21.44
CA ILE A 220 -11.89 29.55 22.80
C ILE A 220 -11.63 30.82 23.58
N VAL A 221 -11.01 31.82 22.94
CA VAL A 221 -10.66 33.08 23.60
C VAL A 221 -11.90 33.97 23.81
N GLY A 222 -12.87 33.95 22.88
CA GLY A 222 -14.06 34.79 22.94
C GLY A 222 -13.68 36.28 23.00
N ASP A 223 -14.34 37.03 23.92
CA ASP A 223 -14.12 38.46 24.12
C ASP A 223 -12.98 38.80 25.09
N LYS A 224 -12.18 37.80 25.51
CA LYS A 224 -11.08 38.01 26.45
C LYS A 224 -9.96 38.84 25.81
N LYS A 225 -9.36 39.72 26.63
CA LYS A 225 -8.19 40.53 26.22
C LYS A 225 -6.91 39.71 26.35
N SER A 226 -5.95 39.98 25.49
CA SER A 226 -4.60 39.39 25.55
C SER A 226 -3.89 39.78 26.83
N ALA A 227 -3.24 38.81 27.48
CA ALA A 227 -2.30 39.04 28.56
C ALA A 227 -0.85 39.32 28.07
N GLY A 228 -0.69 39.32 26.71
CA GLY A 228 0.60 39.39 26.00
C GLY A 228 0.95 38.02 25.43
N VAL A 229 1.05 37.91 24.09
CA VAL A 229 1.50 36.67 23.43
C VAL A 229 2.95 36.84 23.01
N PHE A 230 3.79 35.95 23.49
CA PHE A 230 5.22 35.99 23.24
C PHE A 230 5.67 34.78 22.42
N ASN A 231 6.73 34.94 21.65
CA ASN A 231 7.43 33.82 21.08
C ASN A 231 8.45 33.21 22.08
N ASN A 232 9.10 32.12 21.68
CA ASN A 232 10.14 31.46 22.50
C ASN A 232 11.39 32.34 22.71
N PHE A 233 11.54 33.42 21.92
CA PHE A 233 12.61 34.41 22.00
C PHE A 233 12.24 35.63 22.88
N LYS A 234 11.07 35.62 23.54
CA LYS A 234 10.51 36.70 24.38
C LYS A 234 10.08 37.96 23.61
N GLU A 235 9.94 37.90 22.30
CA GLU A 235 9.35 38.98 21.52
C GLU A 235 7.83 38.98 21.64
N GLU A 236 7.23 40.16 21.83
CA GLU A 236 5.78 40.32 21.97
C GLU A 236 5.12 40.33 20.58
N LEU A 237 4.35 39.28 20.27
CA LEU A 237 3.64 39.11 19.00
C LEU A 237 2.26 39.78 19.03
N ILE A 238 1.56 39.73 20.17
CA ILE A 238 0.29 40.39 20.41
C ILE A 238 0.38 41.16 21.71
N LYS A 239 0.17 42.48 21.65
CA LYS A 239 0.31 43.38 22.80
C LYS A 239 -0.69 43.03 23.91
N LYS A 240 -0.26 43.25 25.16
CA LYS A 240 -1.13 43.13 26.32
C LYS A 240 -2.35 44.08 26.20
N GLY A 241 -3.56 43.55 26.45
CA GLY A 241 -4.81 44.31 26.34
C GLY A 241 -5.41 44.36 24.95
N ALA A 242 -4.72 43.90 23.90
CA ALA A 242 -5.24 43.83 22.57
C ALA A 242 -6.35 42.74 22.41
N LYS A 243 -7.29 42.95 21.51
CA LYS A 243 -8.28 41.91 21.11
C LYS A 243 -7.64 40.98 20.10
N PHE A 244 -7.99 39.69 20.22
CA PHE A 244 -7.58 38.67 19.24
C PHE A 244 -8.38 38.83 17.94
N SER A 245 -7.71 39.09 16.84
CA SER A 245 -8.34 39.17 15.51
C SER A 245 -7.91 37.98 14.66
N MET A 246 -8.78 37.60 13.70
CA MET A 246 -8.50 36.52 12.76
C MET A 246 -7.19 36.76 12.01
N LYS A 247 -6.96 38.01 11.54
CA LYS A 247 -5.73 38.38 10.83
C LYS A 247 -4.47 38.21 11.70
N ALA A 248 -4.52 38.64 12.97
CA ALA A 248 -3.40 38.52 13.88
C ALA A 248 -3.09 37.05 14.20
N LEU A 249 -4.11 36.21 14.38
CA LEU A 249 -3.91 34.79 14.65
C LEU A 249 -3.42 34.03 13.40
N THR A 250 -3.89 34.34 12.22
CA THR A 250 -3.42 33.67 10.98
C THR A 250 -1.98 34.05 10.63
N SER A 251 -1.51 35.25 11.02
CA SER A 251 -0.12 35.67 10.77
C SER A 251 0.90 35.05 11.72
N LEU A 252 0.48 34.49 12.86
CA LEU A 252 1.40 33.90 13.84
C LEU A 252 2.10 32.64 13.30
N ASP A 253 3.35 32.46 13.70
CA ASP A 253 4.06 31.19 13.51
C ASP A 253 3.94 30.34 14.77
N TYR A 254 3.05 29.36 14.72
CA TYR A 254 2.73 28.48 15.85
C TYR A 254 3.82 27.48 16.22
N THR A 255 4.90 27.40 15.45
CA THR A 255 6.06 26.57 15.78
C THR A 255 6.94 27.23 16.84
N ILE A 256 6.95 28.57 16.89
CA ILE A 256 7.79 29.37 17.81
C ILE A 256 6.99 30.11 18.87
N VAL A 257 5.66 30.16 18.75
CA VAL A 257 4.79 30.84 19.72
C VAL A 257 4.74 30.06 21.02
N ASN A 258 4.94 30.78 22.16
CA ASN A 258 4.71 30.19 23.46
C ASN A 258 3.22 30.07 23.76
N PRO A 259 2.68 28.85 23.94
CA PRO A 259 1.25 28.62 24.13
C PRO A 259 0.75 28.94 25.54
N LEU A 260 1.65 29.38 26.45
CA LEU A 260 1.33 29.67 27.84
C LEU A 260 0.98 31.14 28.00
N LYS A 261 0.04 31.45 28.91
CA LYS A 261 -0.32 32.81 29.34
C LYS A 261 -0.82 33.78 28.25
N TRP A 262 -1.66 33.30 27.36
CA TRP A 262 -2.34 34.14 26.38
C TRP A 262 -3.46 35.01 26.98
N THR A 263 -4.09 34.50 28.04
CA THR A 263 -5.20 35.17 28.73
C THR A 263 -4.95 35.11 30.26
N SER A 264 -5.74 35.84 31.05
CA SER A 264 -5.72 35.78 32.51
C SER A 264 -6.35 34.50 33.08
N ASP A 265 -6.94 33.65 32.26
CA ASP A 265 -7.68 32.45 32.68
C ASP A 265 -6.86 31.20 32.35
N ASP A 266 -6.42 30.50 33.39
CA ASP A 266 -5.55 29.32 33.24
C ASP A 266 -6.26 28.15 32.51
N LYS A 267 -7.59 27.98 32.67
CA LYS A 267 -8.35 26.92 31.97
C LYS A 267 -8.34 27.17 30.45
N VAL A 268 -8.50 28.43 30.04
CA VAL A 268 -8.45 28.83 28.64
C VAL A 268 -7.03 28.65 28.08
N ASN A 269 -6.01 29.01 28.85
CA ASN A 269 -4.61 28.82 28.43
C ASN A 269 -4.25 27.35 28.23
N GLN A 270 -4.77 26.43 29.07
CA GLN A 270 -4.60 24.98 28.86
C GLN A 270 -5.28 24.48 27.57
N LEU A 271 -6.48 25.00 27.25
CA LEU A 271 -7.16 24.66 25.99
C LEU A 271 -6.40 25.18 24.78
N ILE A 272 -5.90 26.42 24.84
CA ILE A 272 -5.08 27.02 23.79
C ILE A 272 -3.81 26.17 23.56
N SER A 273 -3.09 25.81 24.64
CA SER A 273 -1.90 24.97 24.55
C SER A 273 -2.19 23.61 23.89
N ARG A 274 -3.30 22.96 24.27
CA ARG A 274 -3.71 21.67 23.67
C ARG A 274 -4.04 21.81 22.17
N VAL A 275 -4.73 22.87 21.79
CA VAL A 275 -5.10 23.09 20.38
C VAL A 275 -3.89 23.43 19.54
N ILE A 276 -2.95 24.23 20.03
CA ILE A 276 -1.68 24.52 19.36
C ILE A 276 -0.82 23.26 19.25
N HIS A 277 -0.76 22.44 20.29
CA HIS A 277 -0.04 21.17 20.25
C HIS A 277 -0.61 20.23 19.17
N ASN A 278 -1.94 20.09 19.09
CA ASN A 278 -2.59 19.29 18.05
C ASN A 278 -2.37 19.85 16.64
N TYR A 279 -2.31 21.18 16.50
CA TYR A 279 -1.95 21.81 15.23
C TYR A 279 -0.51 21.44 14.83
N ASN A 280 0.45 21.53 15.73
CA ASN A 280 1.85 21.22 15.46
C ASN A 280 2.04 19.75 15.04
N ILE A 281 1.32 18.83 15.66
CA ILE A 281 1.32 17.41 15.22
C ILE A 281 0.83 17.31 13.77
N LYS A 282 -0.32 17.88 13.44
CA LYS A 282 -0.88 17.84 12.09
C LYS A 282 0.00 18.57 11.06
N ALA A 283 0.57 19.71 11.43
CA ALA A 283 1.49 20.44 10.56
C ALA A 283 2.76 19.62 10.26
N ASN A 284 3.29 18.92 11.26
CA ASN A 284 4.42 18.01 11.08
C ASN A 284 4.06 16.80 10.19
N ASP A 285 2.86 16.26 10.30
CA ASP A 285 2.37 15.18 9.41
C ASP A 285 2.26 15.65 7.96
N ILE A 286 1.71 16.83 7.71
CA ILE A 286 1.63 17.44 6.38
C ILE A 286 3.04 17.70 5.83
N LEU A 287 3.93 18.27 6.64
CA LEU A 287 5.33 18.50 6.26
C LEU A 287 6.07 17.18 5.95
N GLY A 288 5.84 16.16 6.77
CA GLY A 288 6.41 14.82 6.56
C GLY A 288 5.95 14.19 5.25
N ASN A 289 4.66 14.31 4.93
CA ASN A 289 4.09 13.85 3.67
C ASN A 289 4.63 14.63 2.47
N TYR A 290 4.70 15.96 2.58
CA TYR A 290 5.30 16.82 1.57
C TYR A 290 6.77 16.44 1.27
N LYS A 291 7.60 16.30 2.32
CA LYS A 291 9.02 15.92 2.17
C LYS A 291 9.16 14.53 1.53
N ARG A 292 8.34 13.55 1.92
CA ARG A 292 8.35 12.20 1.32
C ARG A 292 7.97 12.22 -0.15
N ARG A 293 6.90 12.94 -0.53
CA ARG A 293 6.46 13.06 -1.93
C ARG A 293 7.52 13.75 -2.79
N LYS A 294 8.13 14.82 -2.28
CA LYS A 294 9.20 15.55 -2.96
C LYS A 294 10.47 14.71 -3.12
N PHE A 295 10.84 13.97 -2.08
CA PHE A 295 11.95 13.03 -2.11
C PHE A 295 11.73 11.90 -3.13
N HIS A 296 10.54 11.34 -3.17
CA HIS A 296 10.17 10.28 -4.10
C HIS A 296 10.32 10.69 -5.58
N ILE A 297 9.95 11.94 -5.92
CA ILE A 297 10.15 12.47 -7.27
C ILE A 297 11.63 12.78 -7.55
N SER A 298 12.32 13.38 -6.59
CA SER A 298 13.69 13.86 -6.80
C SER A 298 14.75 12.76 -6.77
N VAL A 299 14.56 11.72 -5.98
CA VAL A 299 15.53 10.64 -5.75
C VAL A 299 15.02 9.31 -6.28
N GLY A 300 13.69 9.12 -6.33
CA GLY A 300 13.06 7.84 -6.67
C GLY A 300 13.17 6.83 -5.53
N ASP A 301 12.88 5.57 -5.86
CA ASP A 301 12.93 4.47 -4.91
C ASP A 301 14.36 3.95 -4.73
N GLU A 302 14.69 3.48 -3.53
CA GLU A 302 15.94 2.78 -3.26
C GLU A 302 15.84 1.36 -3.82
N LEU A 303 16.50 1.12 -4.94
CA LEU A 303 16.60 -0.18 -5.59
C LEU A 303 18.05 -0.71 -5.51
N PRO A 304 18.25 -2.03 -5.52
CA PRO A 304 19.56 -2.65 -5.56
C PRO A 304 20.39 -2.17 -6.78
N ALA A 305 21.69 -2.29 -6.68
CA ALA A 305 22.60 -1.88 -7.77
C ALA A 305 22.29 -2.61 -9.09
N GLY A 306 22.21 -1.88 -10.19
CA GLY A 306 21.93 -2.43 -11.53
C GLY A 306 20.43 -2.58 -11.84
N ILE A 307 19.52 -2.38 -10.89
CA ILE A 307 18.08 -2.39 -11.13
C ILE A 307 17.58 -0.95 -11.30
N ILE A 308 16.86 -0.69 -12.40
CA ILE A 308 16.29 0.62 -12.72
C ILE A 308 14.83 0.70 -12.31
N LYS A 309 14.06 -0.35 -12.60
CA LYS A 309 12.66 -0.48 -12.22
C LYS A 309 12.39 -1.86 -11.65
N LEU A 310 11.45 -1.95 -10.73
CA LEU A 310 10.95 -3.19 -10.16
C LEU A 310 9.42 -3.13 -10.16
N ALA A 311 8.79 -3.99 -10.94
CA ALA A 311 7.34 -4.13 -10.95
C ALA A 311 6.94 -5.33 -10.07
N LYS A 312 5.94 -5.15 -9.23
CA LYS A 312 5.35 -6.20 -8.39
C LYS A 312 3.85 -6.24 -8.61
N VAL A 313 3.33 -7.44 -8.80
CA VAL A 313 1.89 -7.71 -8.96
C VAL A 313 1.47 -8.72 -7.92
N PHE A 314 0.39 -8.43 -7.21
CA PHE A 314 -0.17 -9.29 -6.17
C PHE A 314 -1.46 -9.92 -6.68
N VAL A 315 -1.50 -11.26 -6.67
CA VAL A 315 -2.62 -12.05 -7.19
C VAL A 315 -3.25 -12.82 -6.05
N ALA A 316 -4.54 -12.62 -5.85
CA ALA A 316 -5.32 -13.39 -4.87
C ALA A 316 -5.98 -14.60 -5.53
N LYS A 317 -5.80 -15.75 -4.89
CA LYS A 317 -6.46 -17.01 -5.26
C LYS A 317 -7.39 -17.45 -4.14
N LYS A 318 -8.63 -17.76 -4.49
CA LYS A 318 -9.56 -18.41 -3.57
C LYS A 318 -9.54 -19.91 -3.81
N ARG A 319 -9.12 -20.69 -2.82
CA ARG A 319 -9.11 -22.15 -2.87
C ARG A 319 -10.22 -22.71 -2.00
N LYS A 320 -11.18 -23.33 -2.64
CA LYS A 320 -12.24 -24.12 -1.99
C LYS A 320 -11.77 -25.57 -1.84
N LEU A 321 -12.29 -26.23 -0.83
CA LEU A 321 -12.04 -27.65 -0.63
C LEU A 321 -12.51 -28.48 -1.84
N LYS A 322 -11.64 -29.37 -2.31
CA LYS A 322 -11.87 -30.24 -3.48
C LYS A 322 -11.60 -31.69 -3.15
N VAL A 323 -12.15 -32.60 -3.95
CA VAL A 323 -11.79 -34.03 -3.92
C VAL A 323 -10.29 -34.17 -4.19
N GLY A 324 -9.62 -34.96 -3.36
CA GLY A 324 -8.17 -35.15 -3.37
C GLY A 324 -7.41 -34.25 -2.40
N ASP A 325 -8.06 -33.26 -1.78
CA ASP A 325 -7.41 -32.44 -0.75
C ASP A 325 -7.21 -33.24 0.55
N LYS A 326 -6.09 -32.98 1.22
CA LYS A 326 -5.76 -33.59 2.48
C LYS A 326 -6.34 -32.79 3.64
N MET A 327 -7.06 -33.46 4.52
CA MET A 327 -7.59 -32.89 5.75
C MET A 327 -7.02 -33.60 6.97
N ALA A 328 -6.93 -32.89 8.08
CA ALA A 328 -6.51 -33.47 9.35
C ALA A 328 -7.25 -32.82 10.53
N GLY A 329 -7.41 -33.59 11.59
CA GLY A 329 -7.75 -33.04 12.90
C GLY A 329 -6.50 -32.61 13.65
N ARG A 330 -6.66 -32.20 14.92
CA ARG A 330 -5.57 -31.70 15.78
C ARG A 330 -4.68 -32.83 16.36
N HIS A 331 -5.05 -34.09 16.22
CA HIS A 331 -4.41 -35.24 16.89
C HIS A 331 -3.72 -36.21 15.93
N GLY A 332 -3.33 -35.75 14.73
CA GLY A 332 -2.64 -36.57 13.73
C GLY A 332 -3.54 -37.47 12.88
N ASN A 333 -4.84 -37.40 13.07
CA ASN A 333 -5.85 -38.06 12.24
C ASN A 333 -5.98 -37.34 10.89
N LYS A 334 -5.29 -37.85 9.90
CA LYS A 334 -5.28 -37.31 8.53
C LYS A 334 -6.16 -38.16 7.60
N GLY A 335 -6.68 -37.54 6.56
CA GLY A 335 -7.43 -38.21 5.53
C GLY A 335 -7.50 -37.39 4.25
N ILE A 336 -8.05 -37.99 3.21
CA ILE A 336 -8.20 -37.40 1.88
C ILE A 336 -9.69 -37.27 1.56
N VAL A 337 -10.09 -36.11 1.11
CA VAL A 337 -11.47 -35.83 0.69
C VAL A 337 -11.82 -36.65 -0.55
#